data_2c0e36e553feb490d10845d8932e7f9e
#
_entry.id   2c0e36e553feb490d10845d8932e7f9e
#
_cell.length_a   1.000
_cell.length_b   1.000
_cell.length_c   1.000
_cell.angle_alpha   90.00
_cell.angle_beta   90.00
_cell.angle_gamma   90.00
#
_symmetry.space_group_name_H-M   'P 1'
#
loop_
_entity.id
_entity.type
_entity.pdbx_description
1 polymer ?
#
loop_
_entity_poly.entity_id
_entity_poly.type
_entity_poly.pdbx_seq_one_letter_code
_entity_poly.pdbx_strand_id
1 'polypeptide(L)'
;MTTITIDDVQIGNEEKIVFFAGLNVLESSEQAIEVALKLKQISENIGNHLVFKASFDKANRSSVDSFRGPGIEKGIEIFKELKKHDLKIITDVHEICLLYTSDA
;
A
#
# COMPACT_ATOMS: atom_id res chain seq x y z
N MET A 1 -14.64 -1.36 -22.69
CA MET A 1 -14.17 -0.88 -21.40
C MET A 1 -12.75 -1.37 -21.13
N THR A 2 -11.89 -0.50 -20.61
CA THR A 2 -10.50 -0.83 -20.37
C THR A 2 -10.32 -1.60 -19.07
N THR A 3 -9.61 -2.71 -19.13
CA THR A 3 -9.20 -3.46 -17.94
C THR A 3 -7.76 -3.09 -17.60
N ILE A 4 -7.51 -2.80 -16.34
CA ILE A 4 -6.15 -2.51 -15.84
C ILE A 4 -5.62 -3.77 -15.20
N THR A 5 -4.35 -4.09 -15.46
CA THR A 5 -3.72 -5.27 -14.88
C THR A 5 -2.56 -4.86 -13.98
N ILE A 6 -2.58 -5.35 -12.74
CA ILE A 6 -1.49 -5.19 -11.78
C ILE A 6 -1.01 -6.61 -11.47
N ASP A 7 0.18 -6.97 -11.96
CA ASP A 7 0.69 -8.35 -11.90
C ASP A 7 -0.36 -9.33 -12.45
N ASP A 8 -0.93 -10.18 -11.62
CA ASP A 8 -1.94 -11.15 -11.99
C ASP A 8 -3.36 -10.68 -11.66
N VAL A 9 -3.53 -9.46 -11.18
CA VAL A 9 -4.83 -8.92 -10.76
C VAL A 9 -5.40 -8.02 -11.85
N GLN A 10 -6.63 -8.35 -12.30
CA GLN A 10 -7.34 -7.55 -13.29
C GLN A 10 -8.38 -6.67 -12.61
N ILE A 11 -8.40 -5.40 -12.98
CA ILE A 11 -9.31 -4.39 -12.43
C ILE A 11 -10.16 -3.83 -13.56
N GLY A 12 -11.46 -3.95 -13.44
CA GLY A 12 -12.39 -3.44 -14.44
C GLY A 12 -13.83 -3.71 -14.03
N ASN A 13 -14.78 -3.17 -14.81
CA ASN A 13 -16.20 -3.26 -14.45
C ASN A 13 -16.75 -4.67 -14.49
N GLU A 14 -16.16 -5.54 -15.30
CA GLU A 14 -16.60 -6.91 -15.43
C GLU A 14 -15.79 -7.88 -14.58
N GLU A 15 -14.80 -7.37 -13.85
CA GLU A 15 -13.99 -8.15 -12.95
C GLU A 15 -14.50 -8.05 -11.51
N LYS A 16 -14.00 -8.94 -10.65
CA LYS A 16 -14.29 -8.84 -9.22
C LYS A 16 -13.75 -7.55 -8.65
N ILE A 17 -14.41 -7.05 -7.62
CA ILE A 17 -13.93 -5.86 -6.91
C ILE A 17 -12.56 -6.15 -6.32
N VAL A 18 -11.64 -5.21 -6.51
CA VAL A 18 -10.31 -5.25 -5.91
C VAL A 18 -10.28 -4.21 -4.81
N PHE A 19 -9.85 -4.61 -3.61
CA PHE A 19 -9.75 -3.69 -2.48
C PHE A 19 -8.37 -3.04 -2.43
N PHE A 20 -8.37 -1.71 -2.38
CA PHE A 20 -7.18 -0.93 -2.07
C PHE A 20 -7.34 -0.49 -0.62
N ALA A 21 -6.74 -1.21 0.29
CA ALA A 21 -6.95 -1.00 1.71
C ALA A 21 -5.63 -1.10 2.48
N GLY A 22 -5.53 -0.39 3.58
CA GLY A 22 -4.34 -0.43 4.40
C GLY A 22 -4.32 0.67 5.43
N LEU A 23 -3.16 1.26 5.60
CA LEU A 23 -2.92 2.29 6.61
C LEU A 23 -2.91 3.67 5.98
N ASN A 24 -3.42 4.65 6.72
CA ASN A 24 -3.33 6.04 6.30
C ASN A 24 -1.87 6.48 6.18
N VAL A 25 -1.05 6.05 7.14
CA VAL A 25 0.39 6.31 7.12
C VAL A 25 1.10 5.16 7.85
N LEU A 26 2.31 4.84 7.38
CA LEU A 26 3.14 3.83 8.04
C LEU A 26 3.65 4.39 9.37
N GLU A 27 3.61 3.58 10.43
CA GLU A 27 4.16 3.94 11.74
C GLU A 27 5.30 3.00 12.13
N SER A 28 5.07 1.68 12.02
CA SER A 28 6.11 0.69 12.33
C SER A 28 5.97 -0.50 11.39
N SER A 29 7.06 -1.25 11.22
CA SER A 29 7.04 -2.49 10.44
C SER A 29 6.08 -3.50 11.04
N GLU A 30 6.10 -3.63 12.37
CA GLU A 30 5.27 -4.62 13.06
C GLU A 30 3.78 -4.35 12.86
N GLN A 31 3.36 -3.10 13.01
CA GLN A 31 1.98 -2.73 12.79
C GLN A 31 1.56 -2.94 11.34
N ALA A 32 2.42 -2.54 10.41
CA ALA A 32 2.13 -2.66 8.98
C ALA A 32 1.93 -4.13 8.59
N ILE A 33 2.81 -5.00 9.06
CA ILE A 33 2.72 -6.43 8.76
C ILE A 33 1.46 -7.02 9.38
N GLU A 34 1.16 -6.69 10.62
CA GLU A 34 -0.02 -7.20 11.31
C GLU A 34 -1.32 -6.82 10.57
N VAL A 35 -1.45 -5.53 10.23
CA VAL A 35 -2.64 -5.05 9.52
C VAL A 35 -2.72 -5.66 8.13
N ALA A 36 -1.61 -5.72 7.41
CA ALA A 36 -1.58 -6.25 6.05
C ALA A 36 -1.97 -7.73 6.02
N LEU A 37 -1.48 -8.53 6.95
CA LEU A 37 -1.81 -9.95 7.00
C LEU A 37 -3.27 -10.18 7.38
N LYS A 38 -3.82 -9.36 8.25
CA LYS A 38 -5.26 -9.43 8.58
C LYS A 38 -6.12 -9.09 7.37
N LEU A 39 -5.77 -8.03 6.65
CA LEU A 39 -6.50 -7.63 5.45
C LEU A 39 -6.39 -8.71 4.37
N LYS A 40 -5.21 -9.30 4.22
CA LYS A 40 -5.01 -10.40 3.27
C LYS A 40 -5.90 -11.58 3.60
N GLN A 41 -5.98 -11.96 4.86
CA GLN A 41 -6.83 -13.06 5.30
C GLN A 41 -8.31 -12.77 5.00
N ILE A 42 -8.76 -11.56 5.31
CA ILE A 42 -10.14 -11.16 5.04
C ILE A 42 -10.44 -11.22 3.54
N SER A 43 -9.54 -10.68 2.72
CA SER A 43 -9.76 -10.67 1.27
C SER A 43 -9.79 -12.08 0.69
N GLU A 44 -8.94 -12.97 1.17
CA GLU A 44 -8.94 -14.36 0.75
C GLU A 44 -10.26 -15.07 1.15
N ASN A 45 -10.75 -14.80 2.35
CA ASN A 45 -12.00 -15.40 2.83
C ASN A 45 -13.21 -15.00 1.99
N ILE A 46 -13.23 -13.77 1.47
CA ILE A 46 -14.33 -13.30 0.62
C ILE A 46 -14.05 -13.50 -0.87
N GLY A 47 -12.86 -13.98 -1.22
CA GLY A 47 -12.53 -14.31 -2.61
C GLY A 47 -12.22 -13.11 -3.48
N ASN A 48 -11.79 -12.00 -2.91
CA ASN A 48 -11.43 -10.79 -3.65
C ASN A 48 -9.95 -10.46 -3.49
N HIS A 49 -9.38 -9.80 -4.50
CA HIS A 49 -7.98 -9.40 -4.44
C HIS A 49 -7.80 -8.16 -3.58
N LEU A 50 -6.61 -8.07 -2.97
CA LEU A 50 -6.22 -6.94 -2.15
C LEU A 50 -4.95 -6.31 -2.70
N VAL A 51 -4.92 -4.98 -2.81
CA VAL A 51 -3.71 -4.19 -2.97
C VAL A 51 -3.55 -3.40 -1.68
N PHE A 52 -2.47 -3.63 -0.96
CA PHE A 52 -2.24 -2.97 0.32
C PHE A 52 -1.76 -1.54 0.07
N LYS A 53 -2.50 -0.58 0.60
CA LYS A 53 -2.18 0.84 0.45
C LYS A 53 -1.70 1.42 1.76
N ALA A 54 -0.59 2.14 1.71
CA ALA A 54 -0.11 2.92 2.84
C ALA A 54 0.76 4.06 2.35
N SER A 55 0.73 5.17 3.06
CA SER A 55 1.61 6.31 2.78
C SER A 55 2.84 6.25 3.65
N PHE A 56 4.00 6.57 3.09
CA PHE A 56 5.21 6.72 3.89
C PHE A 56 5.45 8.17 4.33
N ASP A 57 4.70 9.11 3.76
CA ASP A 57 4.80 10.53 4.10
C ASP A 57 3.44 11.19 3.90
N LYS A 58 2.93 11.84 4.94
CA LYS A 58 1.68 12.59 4.91
C LYS A 58 1.93 14.09 4.77
N ALA A 59 2.29 14.51 3.56
CA ALA A 59 2.55 15.91 3.27
C ALA A 59 1.27 16.77 3.40
N ASN A 60 0.10 16.18 3.12
CA ASN A 60 -1.20 16.90 3.15
C ASN A 60 -1.99 16.67 4.43
N ARG A 61 -1.28 16.47 5.55
CA ARG A 61 -1.93 16.26 6.84
C ARG A 61 -2.67 17.52 7.30
N SER A 62 -3.66 17.34 8.20
CA SER A 62 -4.51 18.43 8.66
C SER A 62 -3.80 19.40 9.61
N SER A 63 -2.68 19.01 10.21
CA SER A 63 -1.91 19.83 11.15
C SER A 63 -0.42 19.56 10.95
N VAL A 64 0.40 20.59 11.11
CA VAL A 64 1.85 20.44 11.04
C VAL A 64 2.39 19.56 12.16
N ASP A 65 1.65 19.45 13.26
CA ASP A 65 2.04 18.60 14.39
C ASP A 65 1.60 17.15 14.23
N SER A 66 0.78 16.83 13.21
CA SER A 66 0.35 15.45 12.94
C SER A 66 1.53 14.60 12.49
N PHE A 67 1.48 13.32 12.83
CA PHE A 67 2.52 12.38 12.40
C PHE A 67 2.59 12.33 10.90
N ARG A 68 3.77 12.55 10.36
CA ARG A 68 3.98 12.63 8.91
C ARG A 68 4.34 11.30 8.26
N GLY A 69 4.91 10.40 9.02
CA GLY A 69 5.36 9.11 8.53
C GLY A 69 6.86 8.92 8.66
N PRO A 70 7.35 7.72 8.35
CA PRO A 70 8.77 7.38 8.57
C PRO A 70 9.71 7.93 7.52
N GLY A 71 9.21 8.48 6.42
CA GLY A 71 10.02 8.91 5.30
C GLY A 71 10.29 7.79 4.31
N ILE A 72 10.91 8.16 3.17
CA ILE A 72 11.04 7.23 2.03
C ILE A 72 11.92 6.02 2.33
N GLU A 73 13.06 6.22 3.00
CA GLU A 73 13.99 5.11 3.24
C GLU A 73 13.37 4.04 4.13
N LYS A 74 12.79 4.44 5.25
CA LYS A 74 12.11 3.53 6.17
C LYS A 74 10.87 2.93 5.52
N GLY A 75 10.14 3.73 4.76
CA GLY A 75 8.96 3.27 4.04
C GLY A 75 9.28 2.15 3.05
N ILE A 76 10.36 2.31 2.29
CA ILE A 76 10.79 1.28 1.34
C ILE A 76 11.16 -0.01 2.08
N GLU A 77 11.86 0.08 3.21
CA GLU A 77 12.18 -1.10 4.01
C GLU A 77 10.93 -1.86 4.44
N ILE A 78 9.91 -1.12 4.92
CA ILE A 78 8.65 -1.72 5.34
C ILE A 78 7.94 -2.36 4.15
N PHE A 79 7.89 -1.69 3.01
CA PHE A 79 7.26 -2.24 1.80
C PHE A 79 7.96 -3.50 1.31
N LYS A 80 9.29 -3.55 1.38
CA LYS A 80 10.03 -4.76 1.02
C LYS A 80 9.68 -5.92 1.93
N GLU A 81 9.54 -5.68 3.23
CA GLU A 81 9.09 -6.69 4.16
C GLU A 81 7.70 -7.20 3.82
N LEU A 82 6.77 -6.28 3.52
CA LEU A 82 5.41 -6.64 3.15
C LEU A 82 5.37 -7.49 1.88
N LYS A 83 6.21 -7.18 0.90
CA LYS A 83 6.25 -7.94 -0.35
C LYS A 83 6.71 -9.38 -0.15
N LYS A 84 7.46 -9.65 0.88
CA LYS A 84 7.83 -11.04 1.22
C LYS A 84 6.64 -11.90 1.61
N HIS A 85 5.53 -11.27 1.98
CA HIS A 85 4.28 -11.95 2.34
C HIS A 85 3.32 -12.07 1.16
N ASP A 86 3.81 -11.92 -0.06
CA ASP A 86 3.01 -12.01 -1.28
C ASP A 86 1.88 -10.98 -1.32
N LEU A 87 2.21 -9.75 -0.97
CA LEU A 87 1.28 -8.62 -1.00
C LEU A 87 1.62 -7.70 -2.16
N LYS A 88 0.59 -7.22 -2.85
CA LYS A 88 0.71 -6.14 -3.81
C LYS A 88 0.55 -4.83 -3.07
N ILE A 89 1.37 -3.85 -3.40
CA ILE A 89 1.47 -2.62 -2.62
C ILE A 89 1.29 -1.41 -3.52
N ILE A 90 0.58 -0.42 -3.02
CA ILE A 90 0.45 0.88 -3.65
C ILE A 90 0.73 1.96 -2.61
N THR A 91 1.41 3.01 -3.02
CA THR A 91 1.69 4.16 -2.18
C THR A 91 1.57 5.45 -2.98
N ASP A 92 1.48 6.57 -2.29
CA ASP A 92 1.50 7.88 -2.90
C ASP A 92 2.86 8.53 -2.73
N VAL A 93 3.26 9.35 -3.70
CA VAL A 93 4.49 10.13 -3.64
C VAL A 93 4.14 11.61 -3.84
N HIS A 94 4.86 12.48 -3.16
CA HIS A 94 4.55 13.90 -3.16
C HIS A 94 5.61 14.76 -3.85
N GLU A 95 6.73 14.16 -4.23
CA GLU A 95 7.82 14.84 -4.94
C GLU A 95 8.30 13.97 -6.09
N ILE A 96 8.68 14.59 -7.19
CA ILE A 96 9.09 13.86 -8.41
C ILE A 96 10.28 12.95 -8.13
N CYS A 97 11.25 13.41 -7.35
CA CYS A 97 12.44 12.62 -7.05
C CYS A 97 12.13 11.31 -6.32
N LEU A 98 11.01 11.25 -5.60
CA LEU A 98 10.61 10.04 -4.89
C LEU A 98 10.20 8.92 -5.83
N LEU A 99 9.70 9.24 -7.03
CA LEU A 99 9.34 8.24 -8.01
C LEU A 99 10.54 7.40 -8.43
N TYR A 100 11.69 8.01 -8.56
CA TYR A 100 12.92 7.32 -8.95
C TYR A 100 13.50 6.53 -7.79
N THR A 101 13.35 7.03 -6.58
CA THR A 101 13.87 6.37 -5.38
C THR A 101 13.04 5.15 -4.99
N SER A 102 11.72 5.23 -5.16
CA SER A 102 10.80 4.18 -4.73
C SER A 102 10.61 3.06 -5.75
N ASP A 103 11.20 3.19 -6.92
CA ASP A 103 11.12 2.17 -7.97
C ASP A 103 12.02 0.98 -7.60
N ALA A 104 11.47 0.07 -6.89
CA ALA A 104 12.20 -1.09 -6.38
C ALA A 104 11.44 -2.39 -6.62
#